data_70371f199805f1842e4077d3e9e7c087
#
_entry.id   70371f199805f1842e4077d3e9e7c087
#
_cell.length_a   1.000
_cell.length_b   1.000
_cell.length_c   1.000
_cell.angle_alpha   90.00
_cell.angle_beta   90.00
_cell.angle_gamma   90.00
#
_symmetry.space_group_name_H-M   'P 1'
#
loop_
_entity.id
_entity.type
_entity.pdbx_description
1 polymer ?
#
loop_
_entity_poly.entity_id
_entity_poly.type
_entity_poly.pdbx_seq_one_letter_code
_entity_poly.pdbx_strand_id
1 'polypeptide(L)'
;MRYQKNLINKLLVASFFISSLAIAQNIPTAKPEDVGMSSARLKNVKASLQAEVDKGNIPGAVVMINRKGKLVYSEVVGYQDKSANKAMSKDSIFRIYSMTKPLASVAAMILVEEGKMQLADPISKFMPEFANMQVSVGTKDSNGNMEYSLVPAAKPITVQDLLRHTSGIGYPEITSNPNIKKAYTDAGLYVAGGTDYDQRRVTPQEMIAGIAKAPLSTQPGANWEYGMSVDLLGRVVEIVSGKRLGDFLQERVFAPLQMKDTAFSVSMDKKSRIAEPFATDPFNKAPIKLLDVTIKPNNDSGGAGAAGTAGDYLNFASMMLNGGELNGQRILSPMTVNLMASDMLGSRTTVPLSPGQLLMGVDGYTFGLGFMVRQGQGLASVDGSPGEYMWAGAAGTFFWIDPKEQLAVVVMSQVPGPIRPYYRRMIKQLVSSAVIK
;
A
#
# COMPACT_ATOMS: atom_id res chain seq x y z
N MET A 1 66.34 18.56 -52.86
CA MET A 1 65.26 17.58 -52.65
C MET A 1 65.25 17.17 -51.21
N ARG A 2 64.34 17.70 -50.37
CA ARG A 2 64.24 17.40 -48.93
C ARG A 2 62.84 16.91 -48.62
N TYR A 3 62.74 15.67 -48.17
CA TYR A 3 61.55 15.08 -47.63
C TYR A 3 61.29 15.60 -46.20
N GLN A 4 60.17 16.28 -45.98
CA GLN A 4 59.68 16.55 -44.63
C GLN A 4 58.70 15.44 -44.17
N LYS A 5 59.02 14.78 -43.07
CA LYS A 5 58.21 13.83 -42.39
C LYS A 5 57.31 14.61 -41.41
N ASN A 6 55.98 14.58 -41.61
CA ASN A 6 55.00 15.07 -40.63
C ASN A 6 54.72 13.95 -39.63
N LEU A 7 55.13 14.15 -38.39
CA LEU A 7 54.64 13.34 -37.23
C LEU A 7 53.28 13.88 -36.79
N ILE A 8 52.24 13.06 -36.91
CA ILE A 8 50.93 13.33 -36.33
C ILE A 8 50.91 12.70 -34.94
N ASN A 9 50.95 13.54 -33.89
CA ASN A 9 50.74 13.16 -32.51
C ASN A 9 49.25 12.78 -32.29
N LYS A 10 48.95 11.50 -32.10
CA LYS A 10 47.66 11.04 -31.60
C LYS A 10 47.63 11.18 -30.09
N LEU A 11 46.97 12.22 -29.56
CA LEU A 11 46.60 12.28 -28.16
C LEU A 11 45.45 11.28 -27.93
N LEU A 12 45.70 10.21 -27.22
CA LEU A 12 44.69 9.34 -26.63
C LEU A 12 44.15 10.04 -25.37
N VAL A 13 42.96 10.59 -25.46
CA VAL A 13 42.18 11.01 -24.28
C VAL A 13 41.53 9.76 -23.67
N ALA A 14 42.14 9.21 -22.65
CA ALA A 14 41.56 8.16 -21.85
C ALA A 14 40.52 8.81 -20.92
N SER A 15 39.23 8.73 -21.28
CA SER A 15 38.14 9.10 -20.41
C SER A 15 37.97 8.04 -19.31
N PHE A 16 38.51 8.34 -18.13
CA PHE A 16 38.22 7.58 -16.93
C PHE A 16 36.74 7.80 -16.54
N PHE A 17 35.88 6.86 -16.90
CA PHE A 17 34.58 6.73 -16.24
C PHE A 17 34.84 6.24 -14.81
N ILE A 18 34.90 7.16 -13.86
CA ILE A 18 34.79 6.83 -12.44
C ILE A 18 33.33 6.45 -12.22
N SER A 19 33.04 5.16 -12.35
CA SER A 19 31.81 4.59 -11.81
C SER A 19 31.88 4.75 -10.29
N SER A 20 31.31 5.81 -9.77
CA SER A 20 31.04 5.91 -8.35
C SER A 20 30.12 4.74 -7.98
N LEU A 21 30.70 3.68 -7.43
CA LEU A 21 29.97 2.68 -6.66
C LEU A 21 29.26 3.45 -5.54
N ALA A 22 28.01 3.84 -5.77
CA ALA A 22 27.16 4.35 -4.72
C ALA A 22 27.04 3.23 -3.67
N ILE A 23 27.81 3.34 -2.60
CA ILE A 23 27.65 2.51 -1.42
C ILE A 23 26.23 2.77 -0.96
N ALA A 24 25.45 1.72 -1.01
CA ALA A 24 24.05 1.72 -0.57
C ALA A 24 23.99 2.21 0.89
N GLN A 25 23.69 3.49 1.08
CA GLN A 25 23.53 4.04 2.43
C GLN A 25 22.14 3.65 2.95
N ASN A 26 22.11 2.75 3.94
CA ASN A 26 20.93 2.57 4.79
C ASN A 26 20.58 3.91 5.45
N ILE A 27 19.29 4.12 5.80
CA ILE A 27 18.88 5.29 6.59
C ILE A 27 19.80 5.39 7.81
N PRO A 28 20.55 6.49 8.00
CA PRO A 28 21.51 6.59 9.08
C PRO A 28 20.79 6.58 10.44
N THR A 29 21.40 5.94 11.43
CA THR A 29 20.85 5.86 12.79
C THR A 29 21.18 7.11 13.61
N ALA A 30 20.33 7.46 14.57
CA ALA A 30 20.58 8.49 15.58
C ALA A 30 19.91 8.11 16.90
N LYS A 31 20.27 8.79 18.00
CA LYS A 31 19.50 8.70 19.24
C LYS A 31 18.17 9.45 19.07
N PRO A 32 17.08 9.00 19.67
CA PRO A 32 15.79 9.70 19.61
C PRO A 32 15.90 11.18 20.02
N GLU A 33 16.68 11.49 21.02
CA GLU A 33 16.89 12.85 21.54
C GLU A 33 17.51 13.79 20.50
N ASP A 34 18.39 13.30 19.62
CA ASP A 34 19.06 14.09 18.58
C ASP A 34 18.07 14.65 17.54
N VAL A 35 16.91 14.03 17.43
CA VAL A 35 15.84 14.45 16.51
C VAL A 35 14.58 14.92 17.22
N GLY A 36 14.64 15.17 18.53
CA GLY A 36 13.51 15.69 19.33
C GLY A 36 12.47 14.63 19.69
N MET A 37 12.88 13.39 19.88
CA MET A 37 12.06 12.31 20.45
C MET A 37 12.61 11.88 21.82
N SER A 38 11.73 11.33 22.66
CA SER A 38 12.09 10.80 23.97
C SER A 38 12.28 9.29 23.93
N SER A 39 13.50 8.81 24.14
CA SER A 39 13.79 7.38 24.28
C SER A 39 13.02 6.75 25.46
N ALA A 40 12.84 7.48 26.55
CA ALA A 40 12.07 7.03 27.71
C ALA A 40 10.60 6.75 27.33
N ARG A 41 9.96 7.63 26.53
CA ARG A 41 8.57 7.44 26.08
C ARG A 41 8.46 6.37 24.99
N LEU A 42 9.46 6.23 24.12
CA LEU A 42 9.49 5.16 23.11
C LEU A 42 9.54 3.75 23.74
N LYS A 43 10.06 3.60 24.97
CA LYS A 43 9.99 2.32 25.71
C LYS A 43 8.55 1.84 25.89
N ASN A 44 7.59 2.78 25.99
CA ASN A 44 6.17 2.42 26.13
C ASN A 44 5.62 1.73 24.89
N VAL A 45 6.15 2.01 23.68
CA VAL A 45 5.76 1.30 22.45
C VAL A 45 6.07 -0.19 22.58
N LYS A 46 7.34 -0.52 22.98
CA LYS A 46 7.75 -1.91 23.19
C LYS A 46 6.96 -2.57 24.31
N ALA A 47 6.83 -1.89 25.45
CA ALA A 47 6.12 -2.43 26.61
C ALA A 47 4.66 -2.73 26.33
N SER A 48 3.94 -1.84 25.62
CA SER A 48 2.54 -2.04 25.27
C SER A 48 2.37 -3.16 24.24
N LEU A 49 3.24 -3.26 23.24
CA LEU A 49 3.21 -4.35 22.28
C LEU A 49 3.54 -5.70 22.94
N GLN A 50 4.54 -5.73 23.84
CA GLN A 50 4.86 -6.95 24.58
C GLN A 50 3.69 -7.38 25.46
N ALA A 51 3.00 -6.46 26.12
CA ALA A 51 1.80 -6.77 26.90
C ALA A 51 0.68 -7.40 26.04
N GLU A 52 0.51 -6.96 24.79
CA GLU A 52 -0.46 -7.58 23.86
C GLU A 52 0.01 -8.98 23.41
N VAL A 53 1.31 -9.21 23.26
CA VAL A 53 1.88 -10.54 23.01
C VAL A 53 1.65 -11.48 24.19
N ASP A 54 1.91 -10.99 25.41
CA ASP A 54 1.78 -11.78 26.65
C ASP A 54 0.32 -12.16 26.92
N LYS A 55 -0.63 -11.28 26.57
CA LYS A 55 -2.09 -11.59 26.59
C LYS A 55 -2.52 -12.56 25.50
N GLY A 56 -1.67 -12.85 24.52
CA GLY A 56 -2.02 -13.67 23.37
C GLY A 56 -2.92 -12.97 22.35
N ASN A 57 -2.97 -11.64 22.34
CA ASN A 57 -3.77 -10.85 21.42
C ASN A 57 -3.09 -10.68 20.05
N ILE A 58 -1.77 -10.63 20.01
CA ILE A 58 -0.95 -10.56 18.79
C ILE A 58 0.19 -11.59 18.85
N PRO A 59 0.64 -12.18 17.74
CA PRO A 59 1.76 -13.11 17.76
C PRO A 59 3.10 -12.40 18.01
N GLY A 60 3.30 -11.23 17.45
CA GLY A 60 4.50 -10.43 17.54
C GLY A 60 4.44 -9.25 16.57
N ALA A 61 5.40 -8.36 16.67
CA ALA A 61 5.48 -7.18 15.82
C ALA A 61 6.92 -6.68 15.62
N VAL A 62 7.11 -5.96 14.50
CA VAL A 62 8.29 -5.13 14.23
C VAL A 62 7.83 -3.68 14.11
N VAL A 63 8.50 -2.76 14.79
CA VAL A 63 8.25 -1.31 14.69
C VAL A 63 9.53 -0.60 14.31
N MET A 64 9.48 0.23 13.28
CA MET A 64 10.59 1.07 12.87
C MET A 64 10.14 2.51 12.69
N ILE A 65 10.95 3.47 13.16
CA ILE A 65 10.68 4.90 13.12
C ILE A 65 11.86 5.63 12.50
N ASN A 66 11.58 6.36 11.41
CA ASN A 66 12.46 7.38 10.83
C ASN A 66 11.92 8.76 11.25
N ARG A 67 12.76 9.59 11.80
CA ARG A 67 12.47 11.01 12.03
C ARG A 67 13.62 11.88 11.56
N LYS A 68 13.30 12.97 10.82
CA LYS A 68 14.29 13.91 10.27
C LYS A 68 15.41 13.18 9.49
N GLY A 69 15.04 12.16 8.71
CA GLY A 69 15.97 11.37 7.91
C GLY A 69 16.86 10.39 8.69
N LYS A 70 16.54 10.10 9.97
CA LYS A 70 17.30 9.18 10.82
C LYS A 70 16.42 8.04 11.34
N LEU A 71 16.94 6.81 11.29
CA LEU A 71 16.35 5.67 12.00
C LEU A 71 16.62 5.82 13.50
N VAL A 72 15.58 6.09 14.27
CA VAL A 72 15.69 6.39 15.72
C VAL A 72 15.09 5.32 16.61
N TYR A 73 14.32 4.40 16.03
CA TYR A 73 13.70 3.30 16.74
C TYR A 73 13.57 2.09 15.84
N SER A 74 13.94 0.91 16.35
CA SER A 74 13.84 -0.37 15.63
C SER A 74 13.73 -1.50 16.64
N GLU A 75 12.49 -1.92 16.94
CA GLU A 75 12.19 -2.91 17.98
C GLU A 75 11.37 -4.06 17.43
N VAL A 76 11.55 -5.20 18.09
CA VAL A 76 10.80 -6.42 17.84
C VAL A 76 10.22 -6.93 19.14
N VAL A 77 9.03 -7.55 19.07
CA VAL A 77 8.40 -8.23 20.21
C VAL A 77 7.76 -9.54 19.73
N GLY A 78 7.70 -10.51 20.64
CA GLY A 78 6.99 -11.76 20.41
C GLY A 78 7.61 -12.68 19.37
N TYR A 79 6.75 -13.36 18.63
CA TYR A 79 7.11 -14.48 17.76
C TYR A 79 6.87 -14.11 16.29
N GLN A 80 7.79 -14.55 15.44
CA GLN A 80 7.61 -14.64 14.01
C GLN A 80 6.63 -15.79 13.67
N ASP A 81 6.78 -16.91 14.34
CA ASP A 81 5.88 -18.06 14.31
C ASP A 81 5.77 -18.63 15.73
N LYS A 82 4.63 -18.41 16.38
CA LYS A 82 4.40 -18.88 17.74
C LYS A 82 4.26 -20.40 17.81
N SER A 83 3.71 -21.03 16.78
CA SER A 83 3.54 -22.48 16.73
C SER A 83 4.87 -23.22 16.69
N ALA A 84 5.85 -22.64 15.99
CA ALA A 84 7.22 -23.14 15.91
C ALA A 84 8.14 -22.59 17.02
N ASN A 85 7.61 -21.81 17.98
CA ASN A 85 8.36 -21.10 19.02
C ASN A 85 9.52 -20.25 18.46
N LYS A 86 9.32 -19.69 17.26
CA LYS A 86 10.31 -18.88 16.56
C LYS A 86 10.16 -17.41 16.92
N ALA A 87 11.19 -16.81 17.52
CA ALA A 87 11.18 -15.39 17.89
C ALA A 87 11.08 -14.48 16.66
N MET A 88 10.43 -13.32 16.84
CA MET A 88 10.37 -12.28 15.83
C MET A 88 11.77 -11.72 15.52
N SER A 89 12.04 -11.46 14.25
CA SER A 89 13.27 -10.82 13.78
C SER A 89 12.97 -9.53 13.01
N LYS A 90 13.94 -8.59 12.99
CA LYS A 90 13.83 -7.33 12.23
C LYS A 90 13.69 -7.55 10.73
N ASP A 91 14.22 -8.66 10.23
CA ASP A 91 14.20 -9.08 8.83
C ASP A 91 13.07 -10.08 8.52
N SER A 92 12.13 -10.28 9.45
CA SER A 92 10.93 -11.08 9.19
C SER A 92 10.14 -10.49 8.00
N ILE A 93 9.65 -11.39 7.15
CA ILE A 93 8.89 -11.04 5.95
C ILE A 93 7.40 -11.18 6.25
N PHE A 94 6.64 -10.13 5.95
CA PHE A 94 5.21 -10.04 6.23
C PHE A 94 4.41 -9.99 4.93
N ARG A 95 3.25 -10.63 4.90
CA ARG A 95 2.24 -10.41 3.88
C ARG A 95 1.67 -9.01 4.12
N ILE A 96 1.97 -8.06 3.24
CA ILE A 96 1.61 -6.66 3.48
C ILE A 96 0.22 -6.30 2.98
N TYR A 97 -0.45 -7.20 2.26
CA TYR A 97 -1.81 -7.01 1.75
C TYR A 97 -2.00 -5.60 1.15
N SER A 98 -2.99 -4.85 1.63
CA SER A 98 -3.33 -3.55 1.06
C SER A 98 -2.25 -2.47 1.19
N MET A 99 -1.15 -2.71 1.92
CA MET A 99 0.03 -1.86 1.79
C MET A 99 0.73 -2.02 0.43
N THR A 100 0.31 -2.97 -0.41
CA THR A 100 0.68 -3.04 -1.84
C THR A 100 0.11 -1.86 -2.63
N LYS A 101 -1.07 -1.32 -2.25
CA LYS A 101 -1.74 -0.23 -2.99
C LYS A 101 -0.91 1.04 -3.14
N PRO A 102 -0.26 1.57 -2.10
CA PRO A 102 0.68 2.68 -2.24
C PRO A 102 1.80 2.42 -3.25
N LEU A 103 2.35 1.20 -3.26
CA LEU A 103 3.41 0.80 -4.18
C LEU A 103 2.91 0.82 -5.65
N ALA A 104 1.74 0.21 -5.90
CA ALA A 104 1.11 0.22 -7.22
C ALA A 104 0.67 1.63 -7.64
N SER A 105 0.23 2.47 -6.70
CA SER A 105 -0.11 3.87 -6.97
C SER A 105 1.12 4.69 -7.38
N VAL A 106 2.25 4.50 -6.71
CA VAL A 106 3.54 5.11 -7.10
C VAL A 106 3.96 4.64 -8.49
N ALA A 107 3.81 3.34 -8.82
CA ALA A 107 4.10 2.83 -10.16
C ALA A 107 3.25 3.54 -11.25
N ALA A 108 1.97 3.73 -11.00
CA ALA A 108 1.08 4.47 -11.90
C ALA A 108 1.53 5.94 -12.03
N MET A 109 1.88 6.60 -10.93
CA MET A 109 2.30 8.00 -10.96
C MET A 109 3.65 8.22 -11.63
N ILE A 110 4.57 7.25 -11.62
CA ILE A 110 5.78 7.26 -12.45
C ILE A 110 5.41 7.36 -13.94
N LEU A 111 4.45 6.56 -14.40
CA LEU A 111 3.99 6.60 -15.79
C LEU A 111 3.23 7.89 -16.14
N VAL A 112 2.56 8.51 -15.17
CA VAL A 112 1.95 9.84 -15.33
C VAL A 112 3.04 10.90 -15.47
N GLU A 113 4.08 10.91 -14.65
CA GLU A 113 5.22 11.85 -14.77
C GLU A 113 5.96 11.69 -16.10
N GLU A 114 6.05 10.46 -16.61
CA GLU A 114 6.66 10.18 -17.92
C GLU A 114 5.76 10.57 -19.11
N GLY A 115 4.56 11.09 -18.87
CA GLY A 115 3.60 11.47 -19.91
C GLY A 115 3.00 10.28 -20.69
N LYS A 116 3.17 9.05 -20.20
CA LYS A 116 2.67 7.83 -20.85
C LYS A 116 1.17 7.61 -20.64
N MET A 117 0.61 8.20 -19.59
CA MET A 117 -0.82 8.24 -19.33
C MET A 117 -1.17 9.50 -18.53
N GLN A 118 -2.46 9.84 -18.48
CA GLN A 118 -2.99 10.96 -17.71
C GLN A 118 -3.98 10.47 -16.66
N LEU A 119 -4.12 11.21 -15.56
CA LEU A 119 -5.11 10.91 -14.51
C LEU A 119 -6.55 10.92 -15.05
N ALA A 120 -6.83 11.77 -16.03
CA ALA A 120 -8.13 11.89 -16.69
C ALA A 120 -8.38 10.85 -17.79
N ASP A 121 -7.38 10.06 -18.17
CA ASP A 121 -7.58 9.03 -19.20
C ASP A 121 -8.65 8.04 -18.75
N PRO A 122 -9.64 7.71 -19.60
CA PRO A 122 -10.58 6.64 -19.34
C PRO A 122 -9.84 5.30 -19.36
N ILE A 123 -10.12 4.42 -18.39
CA ILE A 123 -9.47 3.10 -18.35
C ILE A 123 -9.81 2.22 -19.55
N SER A 124 -10.92 2.50 -20.24
CA SER A 124 -11.29 1.84 -21.51
C SER A 124 -10.31 2.10 -22.64
N LYS A 125 -9.47 3.13 -22.55
CA LYS A 125 -8.32 3.36 -23.45
C LYS A 125 -7.32 2.21 -23.39
N PHE A 126 -7.16 1.59 -22.22
CA PHE A 126 -6.21 0.51 -21.95
C PHE A 126 -6.90 -0.86 -21.89
N MET A 127 -8.13 -0.90 -21.40
CA MET A 127 -8.96 -2.10 -21.23
C MET A 127 -10.35 -1.85 -21.83
N PRO A 128 -10.56 -2.15 -23.12
CA PRO A 128 -11.83 -1.86 -23.84
C PRO A 128 -13.08 -2.46 -23.20
N GLU A 129 -12.91 -3.50 -22.39
CA GLU A 129 -13.98 -4.16 -21.62
C GLU A 129 -14.75 -3.20 -20.71
N PHE A 130 -14.14 -2.09 -20.30
CA PHE A 130 -14.73 -1.07 -19.45
C PHE A 130 -15.40 0.09 -20.18
N ALA A 131 -15.59 -0.01 -21.51
CA ALA A 131 -16.17 1.09 -22.29
C ALA A 131 -17.66 1.35 -21.99
N ASN A 132 -18.45 0.31 -21.69
CA ASN A 132 -19.90 0.37 -21.55
C ASN A 132 -20.35 -0.23 -20.20
N MET A 133 -19.88 0.34 -19.09
CA MET A 133 -20.21 -0.16 -17.78
C MET A 133 -21.67 0.15 -17.39
N GLN A 134 -22.24 -0.76 -16.63
CA GLN A 134 -23.55 -0.59 -15.97
C GLN A 134 -23.34 -0.37 -14.48
N VAL A 135 -24.26 0.37 -13.86
CA VAL A 135 -24.31 0.62 -12.42
C VAL A 135 -25.53 -0.08 -11.84
N SER A 136 -25.38 -0.83 -10.78
CA SER A 136 -26.47 -1.47 -10.05
C SER A 136 -27.04 -0.50 -9.01
N VAL A 137 -28.21 0.06 -9.30
CA VAL A 137 -28.90 1.03 -8.46
C VAL A 137 -29.96 0.32 -7.63
N GLY A 138 -29.85 0.42 -6.30
CA GLY A 138 -30.84 -0.10 -5.37
C GLY A 138 -31.90 0.95 -5.04
N THR A 139 -33.17 0.57 -5.14
CA THR A 139 -34.33 1.35 -4.71
C THR A 139 -35.15 0.53 -3.74
N LYS A 140 -35.86 1.19 -2.81
CA LYS A 140 -36.82 0.48 -1.93
C LYS A 140 -38.17 0.41 -2.61
N ASP A 141 -38.78 -0.78 -2.60
CA ASP A 141 -40.16 -0.97 -3.00
C ASP A 141 -41.14 -0.38 -1.93
N SER A 142 -42.43 -0.45 -2.19
CA SER A 142 -43.50 0.00 -1.27
C SER A 142 -43.51 -0.75 0.08
N ASN A 143 -42.88 -1.93 0.15
CA ASN A 143 -42.78 -2.78 1.34
C ASN A 143 -41.46 -2.60 2.09
N GLY A 144 -40.55 -1.74 1.56
CA GLY A 144 -39.23 -1.49 2.13
C GLY A 144 -38.15 -2.47 1.70
N ASN A 145 -38.42 -3.42 0.80
CA ASN A 145 -37.44 -4.34 0.27
C ASN A 145 -36.53 -3.64 -0.78
N MET A 146 -35.29 -4.05 -0.85
CA MET A 146 -34.36 -3.51 -1.85
C MET A 146 -34.55 -4.22 -3.19
N GLU A 147 -34.88 -3.45 -4.23
CA GLU A 147 -34.85 -3.86 -5.61
C GLU A 147 -33.66 -3.24 -6.33
N TYR A 148 -33.05 -3.98 -7.25
CA TYR A 148 -31.86 -3.51 -7.97
C TYR A 148 -32.12 -3.49 -9.48
N SER A 149 -31.88 -2.33 -10.09
CA SER A 149 -31.91 -2.13 -11.53
C SER A 149 -30.54 -1.77 -12.07
N LEU A 150 -30.30 -2.04 -13.34
CA LEU A 150 -29.08 -1.66 -14.03
C LEU A 150 -29.32 -0.40 -14.86
N VAL A 151 -28.46 0.60 -14.71
CA VAL A 151 -28.45 1.82 -15.50
C VAL A 151 -27.06 2.04 -16.10
N PRO A 152 -26.94 2.69 -17.26
CA PRO A 152 -25.63 2.99 -17.83
C PRO A 152 -24.78 3.87 -16.90
N ALA A 153 -23.47 3.68 -16.90
CA ALA A 153 -22.56 4.60 -16.26
C ALA A 153 -22.62 5.97 -16.96
N ALA A 154 -22.80 7.04 -16.19
CA ALA A 154 -22.96 8.41 -16.71
C ALA A 154 -21.67 8.97 -17.32
N LYS A 155 -20.52 8.42 -16.95
CA LYS A 155 -19.20 8.77 -17.49
C LYS A 155 -18.26 7.56 -17.40
N PRO A 156 -17.18 7.53 -18.20
CA PRO A 156 -16.19 6.47 -18.09
C PRO A 156 -15.45 6.53 -16.75
N ILE A 157 -14.94 5.38 -16.28
CA ILE A 157 -14.01 5.28 -15.17
C ILE A 157 -12.66 5.84 -15.63
N THR A 158 -12.03 6.67 -14.82
CA THR A 158 -10.70 7.24 -15.11
C THR A 158 -9.59 6.58 -14.29
N VAL A 159 -8.33 6.77 -14.68
CA VAL A 159 -7.14 6.38 -13.89
C VAL A 159 -7.20 7.01 -12.49
N GLN A 160 -7.63 8.29 -12.39
CA GLN A 160 -7.83 8.96 -11.11
C GLN A 160 -8.88 8.26 -10.25
N ASP A 161 -9.98 7.79 -10.84
CA ASP A 161 -11.04 7.09 -10.10
C ASP A 161 -10.54 5.76 -9.54
N LEU A 162 -9.60 5.06 -10.21
CA LEU A 162 -8.94 3.88 -9.66
C LEU A 162 -8.05 4.23 -8.48
N LEU A 163 -7.21 5.27 -8.61
CA LEU A 163 -6.25 5.70 -7.58
C LEU A 163 -6.93 6.15 -6.30
N ARG A 164 -8.10 6.80 -6.39
CA ARG A 164 -8.82 7.36 -5.24
C ARG A 164 -10.04 6.54 -4.79
N HIS A 165 -10.23 5.33 -5.33
CA HIS A 165 -11.37 4.45 -5.00
C HIS A 165 -12.75 5.07 -5.24
N THR A 166 -12.93 5.79 -6.37
CA THR A 166 -14.24 6.32 -6.79
C THR A 166 -14.73 5.71 -8.10
N SER A 167 -14.17 4.57 -8.50
CA SER A 167 -14.52 3.89 -9.74
C SER A 167 -15.90 3.20 -9.72
N GLY A 168 -16.47 2.96 -8.53
CA GLY A 168 -17.63 2.10 -8.32
C GLY A 168 -17.30 0.59 -8.32
N ILE A 169 -16.03 0.21 -8.33
CA ILE A 169 -15.58 -1.18 -8.25
C ILE A 169 -15.33 -1.53 -6.79
N GLY A 170 -16.29 -2.18 -6.15
CA GLY A 170 -16.22 -2.57 -4.75
C GLY A 170 -15.52 -3.91 -4.52
N TYR A 171 -15.38 -4.28 -3.24
CA TYR A 171 -15.04 -5.64 -2.82
C TYR A 171 -16.32 -6.44 -2.57
N PRO A 172 -16.42 -7.70 -3.03
CA PRO A 172 -17.60 -8.54 -2.80
C PRO A 172 -17.86 -8.81 -1.31
N GLU A 173 -16.83 -8.75 -0.48
CA GLU A 173 -16.95 -8.93 0.98
C GLU A 173 -17.51 -7.69 1.69
N ILE A 174 -17.34 -6.51 1.11
CA ILE A 174 -17.74 -5.23 1.72
C ILE A 174 -19.09 -4.77 1.18
N THR A 175 -19.32 -4.92 -0.13
CA THR A 175 -20.56 -4.45 -0.75
C THR A 175 -21.79 -5.22 -0.21
N SER A 176 -22.88 -4.53 0.03
CA SER A 176 -24.19 -5.14 0.32
C SER A 176 -24.96 -5.52 -0.94
N ASN A 177 -24.50 -5.10 -2.14
CA ASN A 177 -25.20 -5.30 -3.40
C ASN A 177 -25.08 -6.76 -3.89
N PRO A 178 -26.19 -7.54 -3.95
CA PRO A 178 -26.15 -8.95 -4.31
C PRO A 178 -25.76 -9.18 -5.76
N ASN A 179 -26.04 -8.25 -6.68
CA ASN A 179 -25.69 -8.37 -8.10
C ASN A 179 -24.18 -8.34 -8.28
N ILE A 180 -23.47 -7.50 -7.51
CA ILE A 180 -22.01 -7.42 -7.55
C ILE A 180 -21.40 -8.70 -6.97
N LYS A 181 -21.87 -9.14 -5.80
CA LYS A 181 -21.41 -10.40 -5.19
C LYS A 181 -21.58 -11.58 -6.14
N LYS A 182 -22.77 -11.69 -6.74
CA LYS A 182 -23.07 -12.75 -7.69
C LYS A 182 -22.14 -12.70 -8.91
N ALA A 183 -21.95 -11.53 -9.51
CA ALA A 183 -21.12 -11.37 -10.69
C ALA A 183 -19.67 -11.78 -10.41
N TYR A 184 -19.09 -11.40 -9.28
CA TYR A 184 -17.74 -11.80 -8.90
C TYR A 184 -17.62 -13.29 -8.55
N THR A 185 -18.68 -13.89 -7.96
CA THR A 185 -18.74 -15.33 -7.71
C THR A 185 -18.79 -16.12 -9.02
N ASP A 186 -19.66 -15.70 -9.94
CA ASP A 186 -19.80 -16.34 -11.27
C ASP A 186 -18.51 -16.22 -12.10
N ALA A 187 -17.74 -15.14 -11.92
CA ALA A 187 -16.46 -14.93 -12.56
C ALA A 187 -15.29 -15.66 -11.88
N GLY A 188 -15.50 -16.37 -10.77
CA GLY A 188 -14.43 -17.04 -10.02
C GLY A 188 -13.48 -16.11 -9.26
N LEU A 189 -13.83 -14.81 -9.16
CA LEU A 189 -13.04 -13.80 -8.44
C LEU A 189 -13.34 -13.76 -6.94
N TYR A 190 -14.42 -14.42 -6.52
CA TYR A 190 -14.85 -14.47 -5.14
C TYR A 190 -15.39 -15.84 -4.77
N VAL A 191 -15.00 -16.34 -3.61
CA VAL A 191 -15.56 -17.56 -3.00
C VAL A 191 -16.28 -17.14 -1.71
N ALA A 192 -17.57 -17.38 -1.64
CA ALA A 192 -18.39 -17.03 -0.47
C ALA A 192 -17.84 -17.70 0.81
N GLY A 193 -17.65 -16.91 1.86
CA GLY A 193 -17.05 -17.38 3.12
C GLY A 193 -15.51 -17.57 3.07
N GLY A 194 -14.90 -17.35 1.91
CA GLY A 194 -13.46 -17.28 1.78
C GLY A 194 -12.91 -15.95 2.33
N THR A 195 -11.82 -16.01 3.06
CA THR A 195 -11.05 -14.82 3.45
C THR A 195 -10.01 -14.44 2.39
N ASP A 196 -10.05 -15.12 1.25
CA ASP A 196 -9.05 -15.03 0.20
C ASP A 196 -9.43 -13.94 -0.82
N TYR A 197 -8.85 -12.76 -0.64
CA TYR A 197 -8.68 -11.76 -1.71
C TYR A 197 -7.67 -12.23 -2.78
N ASP A 198 -7.59 -13.54 -3.02
CA ASP A 198 -6.52 -14.11 -3.82
C ASP A 198 -6.80 -14.00 -5.32
N GLN A 199 -6.71 -12.75 -5.83
CA GLN A 199 -6.67 -12.47 -7.27
C GLN A 199 -5.44 -13.09 -7.95
N ARG A 200 -4.54 -13.69 -7.19
CA ARG A 200 -3.28 -14.28 -7.65
C ARG A 200 -3.47 -15.57 -8.43
N ARG A 201 -4.63 -16.24 -8.29
CA ARG A 201 -4.95 -17.51 -8.99
C ARG A 201 -5.40 -17.31 -10.43
N VAL A 202 -6.08 -16.21 -10.73
CA VAL A 202 -6.56 -15.88 -12.07
C VAL A 202 -5.47 -15.18 -12.86
N THR A 203 -5.53 -15.29 -14.19
CA THR A 203 -4.66 -14.50 -15.07
C THR A 203 -5.09 -13.04 -15.10
N PRO A 204 -4.21 -12.09 -15.52
CA PRO A 204 -4.59 -10.70 -15.73
C PRO A 204 -5.83 -10.51 -16.59
N GLN A 205 -5.96 -11.27 -17.67
CA GLN A 205 -7.07 -11.23 -18.62
C GLN A 205 -8.38 -11.73 -17.98
N GLU A 206 -8.33 -12.84 -17.24
CA GLU A 206 -9.49 -13.37 -16.50
C GLU A 206 -9.97 -12.37 -15.43
N MET A 207 -9.04 -11.70 -14.75
CA MET A 207 -9.39 -10.67 -13.77
C MET A 207 -10.06 -9.47 -14.43
N ILE A 208 -9.51 -8.94 -15.53
CA ILE A 208 -10.11 -7.84 -16.30
C ILE A 208 -11.53 -8.23 -16.75
N ALA A 209 -11.66 -9.38 -17.43
CA ALA A 209 -12.93 -9.85 -17.95
C ALA A 209 -13.97 -10.10 -16.84
N GLY A 210 -13.54 -10.64 -15.70
CA GLY A 210 -14.42 -10.91 -14.56
C GLY A 210 -14.92 -9.64 -13.88
N ILE A 211 -14.05 -8.65 -13.68
CA ILE A 211 -14.45 -7.37 -13.08
C ILE A 211 -15.33 -6.58 -14.04
N ALA A 212 -15.04 -6.57 -15.35
CA ALA A 212 -15.82 -5.85 -16.34
C ALA A 212 -17.24 -6.39 -16.52
N LYS A 213 -17.50 -7.67 -16.21
CA LYS A 213 -18.84 -8.27 -16.23
C LYS A 213 -19.70 -7.86 -15.03
N ALA A 214 -19.09 -7.45 -13.94
CA ALA A 214 -19.82 -7.01 -12.76
C ALA A 214 -20.33 -5.56 -12.97
N PRO A 215 -21.57 -5.24 -12.52
CA PRO A 215 -22.00 -3.86 -12.50
C PRO A 215 -21.19 -3.08 -11.45
N LEU A 216 -21.06 -1.77 -11.65
CA LEU A 216 -20.52 -0.86 -10.65
C LEU A 216 -21.53 -0.69 -9.50
N SER A 217 -21.04 -0.49 -8.30
CA SER A 217 -21.88 -0.20 -7.12
C SER A 217 -22.41 1.22 -7.11
N THR A 218 -21.68 2.15 -7.74
CA THR A 218 -22.03 3.57 -7.81
C THR A 218 -21.54 4.16 -9.13
N GLN A 219 -22.07 5.33 -9.49
CA GLN A 219 -21.58 6.08 -10.63
C GLN A 219 -20.10 6.45 -10.44
N PRO A 220 -19.25 6.31 -11.47
CA PRO A 220 -17.85 6.70 -11.38
C PRO A 220 -17.68 8.14 -10.87
N GLY A 221 -16.82 8.33 -9.86
CA GLY A 221 -16.56 9.62 -9.21
C GLY A 221 -17.61 10.08 -8.18
N ALA A 222 -18.71 9.34 -7.99
CA ALA A 222 -19.77 9.77 -7.08
C ALA A 222 -19.47 9.43 -5.61
N ASN A 223 -19.00 8.22 -5.34
CA ASN A 223 -18.77 7.74 -3.98
C ASN A 223 -17.33 7.23 -3.80
N TRP A 224 -16.80 7.44 -2.61
CA TRP A 224 -15.63 6.68 -2.17
C TRP A 224 -16.07 5.29 -1.72
N GLU A 225 -15.56 4.27 -2.39
CA GLU A 225 -15.85 2.87 -2.06
C GLU A 225 -14.59 2.03 -2.20
N TYR A 226 -14.12 1.54 -1.07
CA TYR A 226 -12.94 0.71 -1.03
C TYR A 226 -13.14 -0.62 -1.76
N GLY A 227 -12.30 -0.93 -2.74
CA GLY A 227 -12.49 -2.08 -3.60
C GLY A 227 -11.26 -2.48 -4.40
N MET A 228 -11.47 -3.27 -5.48
CA MET A 228 -10.43 -3.82 -6.36
C MET A 228 -9.89 -2.80 -7.38
N SER A 229 -10.16 -1.52 -7.22
CA SER A 229 -9.69 -0.46 -8.14
C SER A 229 -8.19 -0.52 -8.41
N VAL A 230 -7.38 -0.74 -7.35
CA VAL A 230 -5.92 -0.74 -7.49
C VAL A 230 -5.39 -2.06 -8.09
N ASP A 231 -6.16 -3.14 -8.07
CA ASP A 231 -5.85 -4.34 -8.84
C ASP A 231 -5.92 -4.04 -10.33
N LEU A 232 -6.97 -3.35 -10.79
CA LEU A 232 -7.06 -2.87 -12.18
C LEU A 232 -6.01 -1.80 -12.50
N LEU A 233 -5.67 -0.92 -11.56
CA LEU A 233 -4.58 0.03 -11.74
C LEU A 233 -3.27 -0.68 -12.04
N GLY A 234 -2.99 -1.80 -11.35
CA GLY A 234 -1.85 -2.66 -11.66
C GLY A 234 -1.85 -3.15 -13.11
N ARG A 235 -3.04 -3.48 -13.66
CA ARG A 235 -3.18 -3.87 -15.07
C ARG A 235 -2.92 -2.69 -16.01
N VAL A 236 -3.39 -1.49 -15.68
CA VAL A 236 -3.06 -0.28 -16.44
C VAL A 236 -1.56 -0.07 -16.50
N VAL A 237 -0.87 -0.19 -15.35
CA VAL A 237 0.60 -0.10 -15.29
C VAL A 237 1.26 -1.13 -16.22
N GLU A 238 0.79 -2.39 -16.23
CA GLU A 238 1.35 -3.42 -17.10
C GLU A 238 1.14 -3.13 -18.58
N ILE A 239 -0.06 -2.72 -18.97
CA ILE A 239 -0.41 -2.42 -20.36
C ILE A 239 0.43 -1.22 -20.86
N VAL A 240 0.53 -0.16 -20.07
CA VAL A 240 1.25 1.06 -20.43
C VAL A 240 2.77 0.86 -20.44
N SER A 241 3.31 0.07 -19.52
CA SER A 241 4.75 -0.18 -19.41
C SER A 241 5.27 -1.33 -20.26
N GLY A 242 4.38 -2.26 -20.65
CA GLY A 242 4.74 -3.52 -21.30
C GLY A 242 5.44 -4.51 -20.37
N LYS A 243 5.42 -4.29 -19.04
CA LYS A 243 6.07 -5.11 -18.02
C LYS A 243 5.07 -5.64 -17.03
N ARG A 244 5.31 -6.83 -16.48
CA ARG A 244 4.58 -7.33 -15.33
C ARG A 244 4.70 -6.34 -14.15
N LEU A 245 3.66 -6.17 -13.34
CA LEU A 245 3.65 -5.17 -12.25
C LEU A 245 4.81 -5.36 -11.27
N GLY A 246 5.09 -6.60 -10.89
CA GLY A 246 6.22 -6.92 -10.01
C GLY A 246 7.57 -6.57 -10.61
N ASP A 247 7.75 -6.82 -11.91
CA ASP A 247 8.99 -6.50 -12.63
C ASP A 247 9.17 -4.98 -12.77
N PHE A 248 8.08 -4.26 -13.06
CA PHE A 248 8.08 -2.80 -13.12
C PHE A 248 8.44 -2.19 -11.76
N LEU A 249 7.79 -2.66 -10.69
CA LEU A 249 8.08 -2.20 -9.32
C LEU A 249 9.50 -2.56 -8.89
N GLN A 250 9.99 -3.75 -9.23
CA GLN A 250 11.36 -4.16 -8.93
C GLN A 250 12.37 -3.21 -9.56
N GLU A 251 12.20 -2.89 -10.83
CA GLU A 251 13.13 -2.01 -11.57
C GLU A 251 13.04 -0.55 -11.12
N ARG A 252 11.81 -0.04 -10.94
CA ARG A 252 11.58 1.40 -10.80
C ARG A 252 11.44 1.87 -9.34
N VAL A 253 11.17 0.95 -8.41
CA VAL A 253 10.92 1.29 -7.00
C VAL A 253 11.78 0.45 -6.06
N PHE A 254 11.70 -0.88 -6.14
CA PHE A 254 12.32 -1.73 -5.12
C PHE A 254 13.85 -1.71 -5.19
N ALA A 255 14.43 -1.89 -6.38
CA ALA A 255 15.88 -1.88 -6.55
C ALA A 255 16.50 -0.51 -6.23
N PRO A 256 15.99 0.63 -6.75
CA PRO A 256 16.50 1.95 -6.38
C PRO A 256 16.40 2.26 -4.89
N LEU A 257 15.32 1.82 -4.21
CA LEU A 257 15.12 2.01 -2.77
C LEU A 257 15.72 0.89 -1.92
N GLN A 258 16.39 -0.09 -2.53
CA GLN A 258 17.00 -1.25 -1.86
C GLN A 258 16.03 -2.07 -1.02
N MET A 259 14.82 -2.22 -1.50
CA MET A 259 13.78 -3.04 -0.92
C MET A 259 13.98 -4.51 -1.36
N LYS A 260 15.00 -5.17 -0.82
CA LYS A 260 15.53 -6.45 -1.30
C LYS A 260 14.64 -7.66 -0.99
N ASP A 261 13.73 -7.50 -0.05
CA ASP A 261 12.83 -8.56 0.41
C ASP A 261 11.36 -8.25 0.09
N THR A 262 11.10 -7.20 -0.72
CA THR A 262 9.74 -6.85 -1.14
C THR A 262 9.48 -7.41 -2.54
N ALA A 263 8.47 -8.28 -2.66
CA ALA A 263 8.11 -8.94 -3.92
C ALA A 263 6.69 -9.51 -3.86
N PHE A 264 6.15 -9.95 -5.02
CA PHE A 264 4.86 -10.65 -5.12
C PHE A 264 4.95 -12.16 -4.83
N SER A 265 6.15 -12.67 -4.62
CA SER A 265 6.39 -14.01 -4.08
C SER A 265 7.69 -14.03 -3.30
N VAL A 266 7.77 -14.88 -2.28
CA VAL A 266 8.97 -15.09 -1.45
C VAL A 266 9.66 -16.34 -1.90
N SER A 267 10.95 -16.22 -2.24
CA SER A 267 11.76 -17.38 -2.66
C SER A 267 11.94 -18.41 -1.52
N MET A 268 12.15 -19.65 -1.88
CA MET A 268 12.19 -20.77 -0.92
C MET A 268 13.33 -20.67 0.10
N ASP A 269 14.46 -20.07 -0.26
CA ASP A 269 15.58 -19.79 0.66
C ASP A 269 15.21 -18.78 1.75
N LYS A 270 14.23 -17.87 1.49
CA LYS A 270 13.70 -16.88 2.43
C LYS A 270 12.45 -17.36 3.17
N LYS A 271 11.87 -18.51 2.83
CA LYS A 271 10.63 -19.04 3.44
C LYS A 271 10.67 -19.04 4.95
N SER A 272 11.82 -19.42 5.53
CA SER A 272 11.98 -19.46 6.99
C SER A 272 11.84 -18.09 7.67
N ARG A 273 11.86 -16.97 6.92
CA ARG A 273 11.72 -15.61 7.46
C ARG A 273 10.26 -15.11 7.42
N ILE A 274 9.34 -15.87 6.85
CA ILE A 274 7.93 -15.44 6.77
C ILE A 274 7.32 -15.46 8.16
N ALA A 275 6.67 -14.33 8.52
CA ALA A 275 5.91 -14.22 9.75
C ALA A 275 4.54 -14.88 9.59
N GLU A 276 4.12 -15.65 10.61
CA GLU A 276 2.87 -16.39 10.59
C GLU A 276 1.88 -15.86 11.65
N PRO A 277 0.57 -15.89 11.37
CA PRO A 277 -0.46 -15.51 12.34
C PRO A 277 -0.65 -16.63 13.37
N PHE A 278 -1.54 -16.41 14.33
CA PHE A 278 -2.14 -17.50 15.08
C PHE A 278 -2.99 -18.40 14.16
N ALA A 279 -3.18 -19.63 14.53
CA ALA A 279 -4.06 -20.54 13.78
C ALA A 279 -5.54 -20.11 13.84
N THR A 280 -5.93 -19.44 14.94
CA THR A 280 -7.28 -18.89 15.16
C THR A 280 -7.21 -17.48 15.73
N ASP A 281 -8.18 -16.65 15.35
CA ASP A 281 -8.32 -15.31 15.90
C ASP A 281 -8.61 -15.37 17.41
N PRO A 282 -7.84 -14.67 18.25
CA PRO A 282 -8.01 -14.75 19.70
C PRO A 282 -9.33 -14.19 20.20
N PHE A 283 -10.02 -13.35 19.43
CA PHE A 283 -11.27 -12.69 19.83
C PHE A 283 -12.52 -13.42 19.36
N ASN A 284 -12.62 -13.74 18.07
CA ASN A 284 -13.81 -14.37 17.48
C ASN A 284 -13.66 -15.87 17.23
N LYS A 285 -12.47 -16.44 17.52
CA LYS A 285 -12.14 -17.87 17.35
C LYS A 285 -12.24 -18.39 15.92
N ALA A 286 -12.37 -17.52 14.94
CA ALA A 286 -12.36 -17.92 13.54
C ALA A 286 -10.97 -18.43 13.11
N PRO A 287 -10.90 -19.49 12.27
CA PRO A 287 -9.62 -19.94 11.72
C PRO A 287 -9.00 -18.85 10.86
N ILE A 288 -7.69 -18.67 10.99
CA ILE A 288 -6.93 -17.71 10.19
C ILE A 288 -6.17 -18.46 9.12
N LYS A 289 -6.41 -18.06 7.86
CA LYS A 289 -5.63 -18.50 6.71
C LYS A 289 -5.17 -17.29 5.94
N LEU A 290 -3.85 -17.11 5.79
CA LEU A 290 -3.26 -16.04 4.99
C LEU A 290 -2.75 -16.58 3.65
N LEU A 291 -2.49 -15.67 2.71
CA LEU A 291 -1.94 -15.98 1.38
C LEU A 291 -0.63 -16.77 1.52
N ASP A 292 -0.48 -17.84 0.74
CA ASP A 292 0.82 -18.51 0.59
C ASP A 292 1.68 -17.73 -0.40
N VAL A 293 2.52 -16.87 0.15
CA VAL A 293 3.41 -16.01 -0.64
C VAL A 293 4.63 -16.75 -1.20
N THR A 294 4.81 -18.04 -0.92
CA THR A 294 5.87 -18.85 -1.55
C THR A 294 5.47 -19.33 -2.95
N ILE A 295 4.18 -19.31 -3.27
CA ILE A 295 3.67 -19.66 -4.60
C ILE A 295 3.75 -18.43 -5.50
N LYS A 296 4.41 -18.58 -6.66
CA LYS A 296 4.43 -17.51 -7.68
C LYS A 296 3.01 -17.27 -8.20
N PRO A 297 2.49 -16.04 -8.14
CA PRO A 297 1.13 -15.76 -8.60
C PRO A 297 1.03 -15.77 -10.12
N ASN A 298 -0.14 -16.15 -10.67
CA ASN A 298 -0.46 -15.96 -12.08
C ASN A 298 -0.59 -14.47 -12.43
N ASN A 299 -1.00 -13.66 -11.45
CA ASN A 299 -1.30 -12.25 -11.56
C ASN A 299 -0.78 -11.51 -10.33
N ASP A 300 -0.02 -10.44 -10.51
CA ASP A 300 0.46 -9.58 -9.44
C ASP A 300 -0.66 -8.63 -8.99
N SER A 301 -1.37 -8.97 -7.90
CA SER A 301 -2.42 -8.12 -7.36
C SER A 301 -1.86 -6.79 -6.86
N GLY A 302 -2.16 -5.69 -7.55
CA GLY A 302 -1.79 -4.34 -7.10
C GLY A 302 -2.50 -3.92 -5.82
N GLY A 303 -3.62 -4.59 -5.49
CA GLY A 303 -4.41 -4.34 -4.30
C GLY A 303 -3.91 -5.03 -3.03
N ALA A 304 -3.23 -6.21 -3.14
CA ALA A 304 -2.92 -7.00 -1.95
C ALA A 304 -1.77 -8.01 -2.07
N GLY A 305 -1.10 -8.12 -3.21
CA GLY A 305 -0.28 -9.29 -3.56
C GLY A 305 1.14 -9.33 -3.00
N ALA A 306 1.68 -8.24 -2.46
CA ALA A 306 3.08 -8.16 -2.07
C ALA A 306 3.35 -8.68 -0.64
N ALA A 307 4.59 -9.11 -0.44
CA ALA A 307 5.20 -9.36 0.86
C ALA A 307 6.47 -8.53 0.99
N GLY A 308 6.91 -8.22 2.22
CA GLY A 308 8.11 -7.43 2.46
C GLY A 308 8.47 -7.30 3.93
N THR A 309 9.59 -6.67 4.22
CA THR A 309 10.08 -6.40 5.58
C THR A 309 9.72 -4.99 6.04
N ALA A 310 9.79 -4.74 7.35
CA ALA A 310 9.63 -3.41 7.92
C ALA A 310 10.70 -2.43 7.42
N GLY A 311 11.94 -2.88 7.26
CA GLY A 311 13.04 -2.06 6.75
C GLY A 311 12.83 -1.62 5.31
N ASP A 312 12.44 -2.54 4.44
CA ASP A 312 12.13 -2.22 3.04
C ASP A 312 11.02 -1.17 2.95
N TYR A 313 9.93 -1.41 3.70
CA TYR A 313 8.80 -0.48 3.67
C TYR A 313 9.13 0.88 4.30
N LEU A 314 10.06 0.91 5.28
CA LEU A 314 10.56 2.18 5.83
C LEU A 314 11.36 2.98 4.79
N ASN A 315 12.12 2.31 3.90
CA ASN A 315 12.79 2.98 2.78
C ASN A 315 11.76 3.62 1.85
N PHE A 316 10.69 2.91 1.49
CA PHE A 316 9.58 3.47 0.71
C PHE A 316 8.91 4.66 1.41
N ALA A 317 8.56 4.51 2.68
CA ALA A 317 7.93 5.57 3.46
C ALA A 317 8.85 6.80 3.61
N SER A 318 10.16 6.58 3.77
CA SER A 318 11.15 7.65 3.85
C SER A 318 11.35 8.36 2.50
N MET A 319 11.31 7.64 1.39
CA MET A 319 11.31 8.23 0.05
C MET A 319 10.10 9.17 -0.13
N MET A 320 8.91 8.72 0.26
CA MET A 320 7.70 9.53 0.21
C MET A 320 7.79 10.75 1.14
N LEU A 321 8.29 10.58 2.38
CA LEU A 321 8.50 11.66 3.34
C LEU A 321 9.43 12.74 2.78
N ASN A 322 10.47 12.35 2.04
CA ASN A 322 11.46 13.25 1.45
C ASN A 322 11.02 13.81 0.08
N GLY A 323 9.73 13.81 -0.23
CA GLY A 323 9.23 14.36 -1.49
C GLY A 323 9.69 13.57 -2.72
N GLY A 324 9.71 12.24 -2.61
CA GLY A 324 9.95 11.33 -3.73
C GLY A 324 11.39 10.91 -3.95
N GLU A 325 12.28 11.11 -2.98
CA GLU A 325 13.70 10.77 -3.08
C GLU A 325 14.23 10.09 -1.83
N LEU A 326 15.11 9.12 -2.00
CA LEU A 326 15.90 8.52 -0.92
C LEU A 326 17.32 8.19 -1.42
N ASN A 327 18.35 8.62 -0.64
CA ASN A 327 19.75 8.33 -0.93
C ASN A 327 20.20 8.70 -2.37
N GLY A 328 19.72 9.84 -2.88
CA GLY A 328 20.02 10.30 -4.24
C GLY A 328 19.21 9.60 -5.35
N GLN A 329 18.35 8.66 -5.00
CA GLN A 329 17.44 8.00 -5.95
C GLN A 329 16.07 8.69 -5.94
N ARG A 330 15.78 9.44 -7.00
CA ARG A 330 14.49 10.09 -7.19
C ARG A 330 13.53 9.14 -7.89
N ILE A 331 12.41 8.85 -7.24
CA ILE A 331 11.34 8.00 -7.74
C ILE A 331 10.19 8.84 -8.31
N LEU A 332 9.83 9.91 -7.60
CA LEU A 332 8.78 10.87 -7.99
C LEU A 332 9.24 12.31 -7.73
N SER A 333 8.61 13.27 -8.38
CA SER A 333 8.80 14.68 -8.06
C SER A 333 8.10 15.05 -6.74
N PRO A 334 8.55 16.08 -6.02
CA PRO A 334 7.85 16.58 -4.84
C PRO A 334 6.41 17.02 -5.15
N MET A 335 6.16 17.53 -6.34
CA MET A 335 4.81 17.95 -6.77
C MET A 335 3.87 16.75 -6.88
N THR A 336 4.34 15.63 -7.41
CA THR A 336 3.55 14.40 -7.52
C THR A 336 3.28 13.79 -6.14
N VAL A 337 4.27 13.75 -5.24
CA VAL A 337 4.05 13.29 -3.86
C VAL A 337 3.01 14.15 -3.16
N ASN A 338 3.09 15.48 -3.28
CA ASN A 338 2.10 16.38 -2.70
C ASN A 338 0.69 16.16 -3.30
N LEU A 339 0.60 15.94 -4.62
CA LEU A 339 -0.65 15.60 -5.28
C LEU A 339 -1.25 14.31 -4.72
N MET A 340 -0.43 13.26 -4.55
CA MET A 340 -0.86 11.97 -4.00
C MET A 340 -1.34 12.08 -2.54
N ALA A 341 -0.74 12.96 -1.75
CA ALA A 341 -1.06 13.20 -0.34
C ALA A 341 -2.11 14.32 -0.13
N SER A 342 -2.79 14.77 -1.19
CA SER A 342 -3.84 15.79 -1.12
C SER A 342 -5.23 15.17 -1.05
N ASP A 343 -6.22 15.95 -0.59
CA ASP A 343 -7.64 15.56 -0.67
C ASP A 343 -8.10 15.48 -2.13
N MET A 344 -8.35 14.27 -2.61
CA MET A 344 -8.83 14.00 -3.96
C MET A 344 -10.33 13.69 -4.03
N LEU A 345 -11.02 13.65 -2.89
CA LEU A 345 -12.45 13.40 -2.84
C LEU A 345 -13.23 14.69 -3.01
N GLY A 346 -12.84 15.74 -2.28
CA GLY A 346 -13.54 17.02 -2.28
C GLY A 346 -15.00 16.92 -1.78
N SER A 347 -15.74 17.98 -1.88
CA SER A 347 -17.13 18.06 -1.39
C SER A 347 -18.17 17.36 -2.26
N ARG A 348 -17.81 16.94 -3.47
CA ARG A 348 -18.74 16.31 -4.43
C ARG A 348 -18.80 14.79 -4.31
N THR A 349 -17.84 14.20 -3.61
CA THR A 349 -17.78 12.73 -3.42
C THR A 349 -18.47 12.36 -2.12
N THR A 350 -19.44 11.47 -2.19
CA THR A 350 -20.07 10.89 -1.01
C THR A 350 -19.13 9.86 -0.36
N VAL A 351 -19.05 9.89 0.96
CA VAL A 351 -18.18 8.99 1.73
C VAL A 351 -19.02 8.25 2.78
N PRO A 352 -19.71 7.16 2.41
CA PRO A 352 -20.61 6.44 3.34
C PRO A 352 -19.86 5.80 4.52
N LEU A 353 -18.65 5.32 4.27
CA LEU A 353 -17.72 4.80 5.27
C LEU A 353 -16.38 5.50 5.04
N SER A 354 -15.96 6.34 5.99
CA SER A 354 -14.71 7.10 5.79
C SER A 354 -13.48 6.20 5.85
N PRO A 355 -12.39 6.57 5.16
CA PRO A 355 -11.12 5.83 5.25
C PRO A 355 -10.62 5.66 6.69
N GLY A 356 -10.81 6.68 7.53
CA GLY A 356 -10.44 6.65 8.95
C GLY A 356 -11.29 5.65 9.75
N GLN A 357 -12.60 5.62 9.51
CA GLN A 357 -13.49 4.62 10.12
C GLN A 357 -13.11 3.20 9.68
N LEU A 358 -12.84 3.00 8.40
CA LEU A 358 -12.42 1.69 7.86
C LEU A 358 -11.13 1.18 8.51
N LEU A 359 -10.13 2.02 8.69
CA LEU A 359 -8.80 1.59 9.15
C LEU A 359 -8.61 1.68 10.66
N MET A 360 -9.15 2.68 11.30
CA MET A 360 -8.89 3.00 12.70
C MET A 360 -10.13 3.19 13.56
N GLY A 361 -11.34 3.15 12.96
CA GLY A 361 -12.58 3.43 13.69
C GLY A 361 -12.68 4.89 14.16
N VAL A 362 -12.14 5.84 13.40
CA VAL A 362 -12.17 7.29 13.69
C VAL A 362 -12.48 8.09 12.44
N ASP A 363 -13.03 9.29 12.62
CA ASP A 363 -13.26 10.25 11.53
C ASP A 363 -12.02 11.14 11.27
N GLY A 364 -12.16 12.14 10.40
CA GLY A 364 -11.16 13.18 10.14
C GLY A 364 -10.12 12.82 9.09
N TYR A 365 -10.41 11.84 8.25
CA TYR A 365 -9.57 11.46 7.13
C TYR A 365 -10.35 11.45 5.81
N THR A 366 -9.70 11.97 4.77
CA THR A 366 -10.08 11.87 3.36
C THR A 366 -9.19 10.86 2.63
N PHE A 367 -9.24 10.85 1.29
CA PHE A 367 -8.40 9.97 0.48
C PHE A 367 -7.72 10.74 -0.65
N GLY A 368 -6.43 10.47 -0.83
CA GLY A 368 -5.62 10.97 -1.92
C GLY A 368 -5.50 9.97 -3.07
N LEU A 369 -4.34 9.92 -3.71
CA LEU A 369 -4.04 8.93 -4.75
C LEU A 369 -3.25 7.75 -4.14
N GLY A 370 -3.98 6.79 -3.57
CA GLY A 370 -3.43 5.58 -2.94
C GLY A 370 -3.18 5.67 -1.44
N PHE A 371 -3.52 6.79 -0.80
CA PHE A 371 -3.33 7.02 0.63
C PHE A 371 -4.58 7.62 1.28
N MET A 372 -4.86 7.22 2.50
CA MET A 372 -5.71 7.96 3.41
C MET A 372 -4.96 9.19 3.92
N VAL A 373 -5.59 10.36 3.93
CA VAL A 373 -4.99 11.66 4.26
C VAL A 373 -5.76 12.31 5.40
N ARG A 374 -5.05 12.76 6.45
CA ARG A 374 -5.66 13.49 7.57
C ARG A 374 -6.08 14.88 7.12
N GLN A 375 -7.32 15.23 7.42
CA GLN A 375 -7.90 16.53 7.14
C GLN A 375 -7.46 17.58 8.20
N GLY A 376 -8.37 18.13 8.94
CA GLY A 376 -8.10 19.19 9.90
C GLY A 376 -7.58 18.73 11.26
N GLN A 377 -7.07 19.68 12.04
CA GLN A 377 -6.72 19.47 13.43
C GLN A 377 -7.99 19.21 14.25
N GLY A 378 -7.94 18.25 15.19
CA GLY A 378 -9.04 17.97 16.11
C GLY A 378 -10.23 17.17 15.53
N LEU A 379 -10.24 16.85 14.23
CA LEU A 379 -11.31 16.06 13.62
C LEU A 379 -11.20 14.56 13.95
N ALA A 380 -9.99 14.05 14.09
CA ALA A 380 -9.75 12.65 14.43
C ALA A 380 -9.46 12.49 15.93
N SER A 381 -10.00 11.46 16.58
CA SER A 381 -9.74 11.12 17.98
C SER A 381 -8.44 10.32 18.16
N VAL A 382 -7.41 10.68 17.40
CA VAL A 382 -6.04 10.13 17.47
C VAL A 382 -5.06 11.23 17.07
N ASP A 383 -3.85 11.20 17.64
CA ASP A 383 -2.82 12.19 17.37
C ASP A 383 -2.35 12.17 15.91
N GLY A 384 -1.84 13.30 15.44
CA GLY A 384 -1.24 13.47 14.11
C GLY A 384 -1.44 14.88 13.57
N SER A 385 -0.74 15.22 12.51
CA SER A 385 -0.81 16.52 11.85
C SER A 385 -1.76 16.52 10.66
N PRO A 386 -2.45 17.63 10.36
CA PRO A 386 -3.11 17.78 9.05
C PRO A 386 -2.14 17.53 7.91
N GLY A 387 -2.56 16.75 6.93
CA GLY A 387 -1.70 16.33 5.81
C GLY A 387 -0.85 15.09 6.08
N GLU A 388 -0.89 14.49 7.27
CA GLU A 388 -0.33 13.14 7.43
C GLU A 388 -1.07 12.16 6.53
N TYR A 389 -0.36 11.18 5.97
CA TYR A 389 -0.96 10.18 5.11
C TYR A 389 -0.47 8.77 5.44
N MET A 390 -1.33 7.79 5.18
CA MET A 390 -1.09 6.42 5.61
C MET A 390 -1.90 5.40 4.82
N TRP A 391 -1.57 4.14 4.99
CA TRP A 391 -2.42 3.01 4.65
C TRP A 391 -2.09 1.80 5.52
N ALA A 392 -2.85 0.70 5.34
CA ALA A 392 -2.70 -0.49 6.18
C ALA A 392 -3.04 -1.77 5.44
N GLY A 393 -2.51 -2.90 5.91
CA GLY A 393 -2.81 -4.24 5.42
C GLY A 393 -3.86 -4.98 6.26
N ALA A 394 -4.61 -5.85 5.60
CA ALA A 394 -5.65 -6.67 6.24
C ALA A 394 -5.10 -7.61 7.32
N ALA A 395 -3.83 -8.03 7.20
CA ALA A 395 -3.18 -8.92 8.17
C ALA A 395 -2.47 -8.20 9.32
N GLY A 396 -2.72 -6.89 9.55
CA GLY A 396 -2.22 -6.16 10.73
C GLY A 396 -1.03 -5.23 10.47
N THR A 397 -0.47 -5.21 9.26
CA THR A 397 0.58 -4.25 8.90
C THR A 397 0.00 -2.84 8.71
N PHE A 398 0.76 -1.80 9.04
CA PHE A 398 0.40 -0.41 8.72
C PHE A 398 1.61 0.51 8.77
N PHE A 399 1.47 1.68 8.16
CA PHE A 399 2.46 2.74 8.21
C PHE A 399 1.77 4.10 8.17
N TRP A 400 2.47 5.14 8.62
CA TRP A 400 2.07 6.52 8.37
C TRP A 400 3.29 7.40 8.15
N ILE A 401 3.05 8.51 7.48
CA ILE A 401 4.01 9.55 7.16
C ILE A 401 3.41 10.86 7.61
N ASP A 402 4.10 11.59 8.46
CA ASP A 402 3.74 12.92 8.91
C ASP A 402 4.81 13.92 8.43
N PRO A 403 4.56 14.63 7.30
CA PRO A 403 5.54 15.56 6.75
C PRO A 403 5.84 16.74 7.69
N LYS A 404 4.84 17.19 8.48
CA LYS A 404 5.03 18.28 9.43
C LYS A 404 6.01 17.91 10.55
N GLU A 405 5.88 16.69 11.04
CA GLU A 405 6.77 16.16 12.08
C GLU A 405 8.05 15.52 11.52
N GLN A 406 8.21 15.51 10.19
CA GLN A 406 9.29 14.82 9.50
C GLN A 406 9.44 13.35 9.96
N LEU A 407 8.31 12.65 10.06
CA LEU A 407 8.17 11.34 10.69
C LEU A 407 7.63 10.31 9.70
N ALA A 408 8.28 9.16 9.60
CA ALA A 408 7.74 7.98 8.95
C ALA A 408 7.84 6.79 9.91
N VAL A 409 6.75 6.06 10.05
CA VAL A 409 6.65 4.90 10.94
C VAL A 409 6.08 3.72 10.20
N VAL A 410 6.69 2.56 10.41
CA VAL A 410 6.24 1.28 9.86
C VAL A 410 6.05 0.29 10.99
N VAL A 411 4.92 -0.39 10.97
CA VAL A 411 4.56 -1.43 11.93
C VAL A 411 4.12 -2.68 11.19
N MET A 412 4.80 -3.77 11.44
CA MET A 412 4.51 -5.06 10.83
C MET A 412 4.09 -6.09 11.88
N SER A 413 2.97 -6.73 11.65
CA SER A 413 2.47 -7.89 12.40
C SER A 413 1.65 -8.77 11.47
N GLN A 414 1.37 -10.01 11.86
CA GLN A 414 0.43 -10.89 11.16
C GLN A 414 -0.77 -11.18 12.08
N VAL A 415 -1.60 -10.14 12.27
CA VAL A 415 -2.77 -10.16 13.15
C VAL A 415 -4.00 -9.63 12.39
N PRO A 416 -4.62 -10.43 11.51
CA PRO A 416 -5.93 -10.09 10.96
C PRO A 416 -6.96 -10.05 12.09
N GLY A 417 -8.14 -9.49 11.85
CA GLY A 417 -9.21 -9.53 12.84
C GLY A 417 -9.50 -8.19 13.53
N PRO A 418 -10.39 -8.18 14.54
CA PRO A 418 -11.01 -6.98 15.08
C PRO A 418 -10.09 -6.11 15.93
N ILE A 419 -8.94 -6.61 16.38
CA ILE A 419 -7.98 -5.82 17.18
C ILE A 419 -7.32 -4.69 16.38
N ARG A 420 -7.30 -4.77 15.06
CA ARG A 420 -6.54 -3.85 14.20
C ARG A 420 -6.80 -2.35 14.45
N PRO A 421 -8.03 -1.85 14.56
CA PRO A 421 -8.28 -0.43 14.84
C PRO A 421 -7.71 0.01 16.18
N TYR A 422 -7.89 -0.78 17.25
CA TYR A 422 -7.32 -0.51 18.56
C TYR A 422 -5.79 -0.46 18.54
N TYR A 423 -5.18 -1.50 18.00
CA TYR A 423 -3.74 -1.67 17.91
C TYR A 423 -3.07 -0.52 17.15
N ARG A 424 -3.66 -0.09 16.01
CA ARG A 424 -3.15 1.03 15.20
C ARG A 424 -3.19 2.35 15.97
N ARG A 425 -4.32 2.67 16.61
CA ARG A 425 -4.46 3.88 17.44
C ARG A 425 -3.50 3.89 18.62
N MET A 426 -3.39 2.77 19.33
CA MET A 426 -2.49 2.64 20.47
C MET A 426 -1.04 2.96 20.08
N ILE A 427 -0.53 2.34 19.03
CA ILE A 427 0.87 2.59 18.63
C ILE A 427 1.05 4.02 18.14
N LYS A 428 0.10 4.53 17.33
CA LYS A 428 0.16 5.91 16.85
C LYS A 428 0.22 6.91 17.99
N GLN A 429 -0.62 6.77 19.01
CA GLN A 429 -0.64 7.60 20.21
C GLN A 429 0.70 7.52 20.98
N LEU A 430 1.24 6.31 21.18
CA LEU A 430 2.49 6.11 21.90
C LEU A 430 3.69 6.74 21.16
N VAL A 431 3.74 6.61 19.84
CA VAL A 431 4.80 7.25 19.04
C VAL A 431 4.66 8.76 19.06
N SER A 432 3.44 9.30 18.87
CA SER A 432 3.18 10.74 18.93
C SER A 432 3.57 11.32 20.30
N SER A 433 3.25 10.63 21.38
CA SER A 433 3.63 11.07 22.73
C SER A 433 5.14 11.16 22.95
N ALA A 434 5.93 10.45 22.16
CA ALA A 434 7.40 10.48 22.24
C ALA A 434 8.01 11.66 21.46
N VAL A 435 7.26 12.38 20.65
CA VAL A 435 7.70 13.62 19.99
C VAL A 435 7.69 14.74 21.03
N ILE A 436 8.84 15.41 21.27
CA ILE A 436 9.01 16.43 22.30
C ILE A 436 9.54 17.77 21.79
N LYS A 437 10.01 17.81 20.51
CA LYS A 437 10.49 19.04 19.86
C LYS A 437 10.28 18.94 18.35
#